data_50750470f2ed1e91a831dad6e9674196
#
_entry.id   50750470f2ed1e91a831dad6e9674196
#
_cell.length_a   1.000
_cell.length_b   1.000
_cell.length_c   1.000
_cell.angle_alpha   90.00
_cell.angle_beta   90.00
_cell.angle_gamma   90.00
#
_symmetry.space_group_name_H-M   'P 1'
#
loop_
_entity.id
_entity.type
_entity.pdbx_description
1 polymer ?
#
loop_
_entity_poly.entity_id
_entity_poly.type
_entity_poly.pdbx_seq_one_letter_code
_entity_poly.pdbx_strand_id
1 'polypeptide(L)'
;MLAKIKVSVLCYSLFAAFSVNGQESPRELVPGAGYVALGSSFAAGPGIPEQLGACGRSDQNYSNLVATSLQLSLTDVSCSGATINNIRDTPQRDVPPQINAISPDTALVTVTIGGNDINYTSSTFACSGTAADEHCTANLDQSTINAALSQLSEELGAMFDEIEAKAPRATIVLVTYPRVFPVDAVNCGELELSAEDTAYLADHGQSLEDVFVGVASARNILIADAYVEAAGHGPCAPLAERWVNGAGSGETGIRYHPTAQGHIEMARLVLAALRNNR
;
A
#
# COMPACT_ATOMS: atom_id res chain seq x y z
N MET A 1 -45.10 -36.97 -65.87
CA MET A 1 -44.32 -35.73 -65.74
C MET A 1 -44.17 -35.43 -64.24
N LEU A 2 -43.05 -35.78 -63.67
CA LEU A 2 -42.74 -35.53 -62.23
C LEU A 2 -41.76 -34.35 -62.12
N ALA A 3 -42.23 -33.24 -61.60
CA ALA A 3 -41.39 -32.05 -61.35
C ALA A 3 -40.53 -32.25 -60.11
N LYS A 4 -39.22 -32.17 -60.28
CA LYS A 4 -38.24 -32.17 -59.16
C LYS A 4 -38.11 -30.77 -58.59
N ILE A 5 -38.53 -30.57 -57.34
CA ILE A 5 -38.31 -29.36 -56.55
C ILE A 5 -36.89 -29.45 -55.97
N LYS A 6 -36.00 -28.49 -56.34
CA LYS A 6 -34.71 -28.32 -55.75
C LYS A 6 -34.86 -27.37 -54.51
N VAL A 7 -34.68 -27.89 -53.35
CA VAL A 7 -34.56 -27.07 -52.09
C VAL A 7 -33.08 -26.69 -51.92
N SER A 8 -32.76 -25.40 -52.06
CA SER A 8 -31.47 -24.87 -51.76
C SER A 8 -31.44 -24.49 -50.28
N VAL A 9 -30.66 -25.21 -49.49
CA VAL A 9 -30.40 -24.85 -48.10
C VAL A 9 -29.28 -23.84 -48.09
N LEU A 10 -29.59 -22.59 -47.69
CA LEU A 10 -28.62 -21.52 -47.47
C LEU A 10 -28.09 -21.65 -46.04
N CYS A 11 -26.87 -22.16 -45.89
CA CYS A 11 -26.16 -22.16 -44.57
C CYS A 11 -25.64 -20.74 -44.31
N TYR A 12 -26.30 -20.02 -43.41
CA TYR A 12 -25.73 -18.79 -42.80
C TYR A 12 -24.74 -19.19 -41.72
N SER A 13 -23.46 -19.03 -42.02
CA SER A 13 -22.40 -19.13 -41.01
C SER A 13 -22.41 -17.85 -40.20
N LEU A 14 -22.93 -17.90 -38.95
CA LEU A 14 -22.72 -16.87 -37.95
C LEU A 14 -21.24 -16.94 -37.49
N PHE A 15 -20.43 -16.04 -38.00
CA PHE A 15 -19.15 -15.73 -37.36
C PHE A 15 -19.44 -14.92 -36.10
N ALA A 16 -19.43 -15.57 -34.94
CA ALA A 16 -19.33 -14.89 -33.67
C ALA A 16 -17.92 -14.29 -33.58
N ALA A 17 -17.83 -12.97 -33.71
CA ALA A 17 -16.62 -12.26 -33.42
C ALA A 17 -16.39 -12.35 -31.87
N PHE A 18 -15.53 -13.26 -31.45
CA PHE A 18 -14.97 -13.21 -30.11
C PHE A 18 -14.09 -11.94 -30.03
N SER A 19 -14.59 -10.91 -29.37
CA SER A 19 -13.74 -9.81 -28.89
C SER A 19 -12.80 -10.41 -27.89
N VAL A 20 -11.60 -10.72 -28.30
CA VAL A 20 -10.49 -10.91 -27.36
C VAL A 20 -10.29 -9.54 -26.71
N ASN A 21 -10.68 -9.40 -25.46
CA ASN A 21 -10.26 -8.27 -24.64
C ASN A 21 -8.73 -8.36 -24.58
N GLY A 22 -8.07 -7.70 -25.50
CA GLY A 22 -6.62 -7.55 -25.53
C GLY A 22 -6.23 -6.63 -24.38
N GLN A 23 -5.92 -7.19 -23.24
CA GLN A 23 -5.25 -6.45 -22.18
C GLN A 23 -3.94 -5.94 -22.77
N GLU A 24 -3.81 -4.62 -22.89
CA GLU A 24 -2.60 -4.02 -23.45
C GLU A 24 -1.39 -4.38 -22.55
N SER A 25 -0.26 -4.70 -23.18
CA SER A 25 0.95 -5.01 -22.41
C SER A 25 1.34 -3.83 -21.51
N PRO A 26 1.84 -4.09 -20.30
CA PRO A 26 2.34 -3.05 -19.42
C PRO A 26 3.34 -2.13 -20.12
N ARG A 27 3.38 -0.86 -19.71
CA ARG A 27 4.41 0.07 -20.21
C ARG A 27 5.78 -0.35 -19.71
N GLU A 28 6.76 -0.23 -20.57
CA GLU A 28 8.15 -0.49 -20.20
C GLU A 28 8.68 0.60 -19.25
N LEU A 29 9.37 0.18 -18.20
CA LEU A 29 10.01 1.08 -17.24
C LEU A 29 11.39 1.51 -17.75
N VAL A 30 11.38 2.46 -18.69
CA VAL A 30 12.59 3.07 -19.26
C VAL A 30 12.92 4.38 -18.55
N PRO A 31 14.17 4.89 -18.62
CA PRO A 31 14.53 6.19 -18.07
C PRO A 31 13.57 7.29 -18.55
N GLY A 32 13.06 8.09 -17.61
CA GLY A 32 12.07 9.14 -17.85
C GLY A 32 10.61 8.68 -17.89
N ALA A 33 10.31 7.37 -17.80
CA ALA A 33 8.93 6.89 -17.72
C ALA A 33 8.22 7.42 -16.46
N GLY A 34 6.93 7.73 -16.57
CA GLY A 34 6.13 8.32 -15.50
C GLY A 34 5.91 7.35 -14.34
N TYR A 35 6.19 7.77 -13.15
CA TYR A 35 5.95 7.04 -11.90
C TYR A 35 5.13 7.90 -10.94
N VAL A 36 4.01 7.37 -10.42
CA VAL A 36 3.18 8.03 -9.41
C VAL A 36 3.21 7.22 -8.11
N ALA A 37 3.57 7.88 -7.01
CA ALA A 37 3.53 7.28 -5.68
C ALA A 37 2.35 7.84 -4.88
N LEU A 38 1.47 6.93 -4.44
CA LEU A 38 0.29 7.22 -3.64
C LEU A 38 0.46 6.66 -2.23
N GLY A 39 -0.20 7.27 -1.27
CA GLY A 39 -0.26 6.66 0.05
C GLY A 39 -0.32 7.63 1.22
N SER A 40 -0.14 7.05 2.41
CA SER A 40 -0.15 7.74 3.69
C SER A 40 1.28 8.03 4.21
N SER A 41 1.42 8.16 5.53
CA SER A 41 2.71 8.44 6.17
C SER A 41 3.76 7.35 5.95
N PHE A 42 3.37 6.09 5.79
CA PHE A 42 4.28 4.99 5.50
C PHE A 42 4.87 5.06 4.08
N ALA A 43 4.21 5.78 3.16
CA ALA A 43 4.77 6.12 1.87
C ALA A 43 5.57 7.43 1.93
N ALA A 44 5.03 8.45 2.61
CA ALA A 44 5.59 9.79 2.63
C ALA A 44 6.97 9.88 3.32
N GLY A 45 7.18 9.16 4.43
CA GLY A 45 8.44 9.15 5.18
C GLY A 45 8.61 10.35 6.11
N PRO A 46 7.62 10.64 7.01
CA PRO A 46 7.75 11.75 7.95
C PRO A 46 8.91 11.52 8.93
N GLY A 47 9.68 12.58 9.18
CA GLY A 47 10.83 12.53 10.08
C GLY A 47 12.10 11.96 9.46
N ILE A 48 12.05 11.47 8.21
CA ILE A 48 13.26 11.14 7.46
C ILE A 48 13.80 12.44 6.83
N PRO A 49 15.10 12.72 6.85
CA PRO A 49 15.66 13.84 6.10
C PRO A 49 15.45 13.63 4.60
N GLU A 50 15.37 14.61 3.83
CA GLU A 50 14.96 15.99 3.84
C GLU A 50 13.44 16.08 3.70
N GLN A 51 12.78 16.81 4.59
CA GLN A 51 11.32 16.91 4.56
C GLN A 51 10.82 17.89 3.50
N LEU A 52 9.81 17.48 2.72
CA LEU A 52 9.21 18.25 1.63
C LEU A 52 7.74 18.56 1.90
N GLY A 53 7.45 19.82 2.19
CA GLY A 53 6.09 20.34 2.30
C GLY A 53 5.27 19.81 3.48
N ALA A 54 3.97 20.15 3.49
CA ALA A 54 3.08 19.91 4.62
C ALA A 54 2.61 18.45 4.77
N CYS A 55 2.81 17.60 3.75
CA CYS A 55 2.43 16.18 3.78
C CYS A 55 3.45 15.27 4.49
N GLY A 56 4.57 15.84 4.95
CA GLY A 56 5.64 15.06 5.60
C GLY A 56 6.33 14.09 4.64
N ARG A 57 6.41 14.43 3.36
CA ARG A 57 7.18 13.66 2.38
C ARG A 57 8.67 13.89 2.60
N SER A 58 9.46 12.86 2.36
CA SER A 58 10.92 12.95 2.32
C SER A 58 11.41 12.66 0.90
N ASP A 59 12.46 13.33 0.47
CA ASP A 59 13.17 12.99 -0.78
C ASP A 59 13.98 11.68 -0.67
N GLN A 60 14.03 11.09 0.53
CA GLN A 60 14.66 9.79 0.82
C GLN A 60 13.64 8.69 1.14
N ASN A 61 12.34 8.90 0.88
CA ASN A 61 11.37 7.85 1.03
C ASN A 61 11.53 6.76 -0.08
N TYR A 62 10.87 5.62 0.09
CA TYR A 62 11.06 4.48 -0.81
C TYR A 62 10.76 4.82 -2.28
N SER A 63 9.79 5.69 -2.53
CA SER A 63 9.42 6.06 -3.90
C SER A 63 10.51 6.87 -4.59
N ASN A 64 11.17 7.79 -3.89
CA ASN A 64 12.34 8.51 -4.40
C ASN A 64 13.52 7.58 -4.68
N LEU A 65 13.75 6.60 -3.81
CA LEU A 65 14.81 5.59 -3.98
C LEU A 65 14.55 4.70 -5.21
N VAL A 66 13.29 4.26 -5.41
CA VAL A 66 12.88 3.50 -6.60
C VAL A 66 13.05 4.34 -7.87
N ALA A 67 12.56 5.59 -7.84
CA ALA A 67 12.67 6.50 -8.97
C ALA A 67 14.13 6.75 -9.37
N THR A 68 14.99 6.98 -8.40
CA THR A 68 16.44 7.15 -8.61
C THR A 68 17.07 5.89 -9.21
N SER A 69 16.75 4.71 -8.67
CA SER A 69 17.31 3.44 -9.13
C SER A 69 16.94 3.09 -10.57
N LEU A 70 15.71 3.41 -10.99
CA LEU A 70 15.18 3.12 -12.33
C LEU A 70 15.21 4.34 -13.25
N GLN A 71 15.69 5.49 -12.79
CA GLN A 71 15.72 6.77 -13.51
C GLN A 71 14.33 7.20 -13.99
N LEU A 72 13.27 6.98 -13.18
CA LEU A 72 11.90 7.32 -13.50
C LEU A 72 11.59 8.79 -13.17
N SER A 73 10.58 9.34 -13.84
CA SER A 73 10.02 10.67 -13.54
C SER A 73 8.95 10.53 -12.46
N LEU A 74 9.33 10.77 -11.18
CA LEU A 74 8.45 10.60 -10.03
C LEU A 74 7.51 11.79 -9.83
N THR A 75 6.24 11.48 -9.60
CA THR A 75 5.24 12.37 -8.99
C THR A 75 4.79 11.73 -7.67
N ASP A 76 5.40 12.15 -6.56
CA ASP A 76 5.02 11.71 -5.22
C ASP A 76 3.91 12.60 -4.66
N VAL A 77 2.71 12.04 -4.51
CA VAL A 77 1.53 12.70 -3.94
C VAL A 77 1.08 12.08 -2.63
N SER A 78 1.90 11.20 -2.04
CA SER A 78 1.64 10.64 -0.71
C SER A 78 1.50 11.74 0.33
N CYS A 79 0.66 11.52 1.35
CA CYS A 79 0.41 12.52 2.39
C CYS A 79 0.13 11.86 3.75
N SER A 80 0.88 12.24 4.77
CA SER A 80 0.72 11.70 6.12
C SER A 80 -0.71 11.87 6.63
N GLY A 81 -1.30 10.78 7.13
CA GLY A 81 -2.68 10.72 7.59
C GLY A 81 -3.72 10.45 6.49
N ALA A 82 -3.30 10.23 5.23
CA ALA A 82 -4.23 9.91 4.15
C ALA A 82 -4.95 8.59 4.39
N THR A 83 -6.22 8.56 3.98
CA THR A 83 -7.08 7.39 3.84
C THR A 83 -7.31 7.06 2.37
N ILE A 84 -7.92 5.92 2.07
CA ILE A 84 -8.33 5.55 0.70
C ILE A 84 -9.20 6.64 0.08
N ASN A 85 -10.08 7.25 0.87
CA ASN A 85 -10.92 8.36 0.40
C ASN A 85 -10.09 9.60 -0.01
N ASN A 86 -8.94 9.85 0.61
CA ASN A 86 -8.04 10.94 0.19
C ASN A 86 -7.26 10.58 -1.09
N ILE A 87 -7.09 9.30 -1.38
CA ILE A 87 -6.59 8.89 -2.69
C ILE A 87 -7.65 9.14 -3.77
N ARG A 88 -8.90 8.71 -3.55
CA ARG A 88 -9.96 8.65 -4.55
C ARG A 88 -10.68 9.98 -4.80
N ASP A 89 -11.22 10.59 -3.73
CA ASP A 89 -12.29 11.58 -3.88
C ASP A 89 -12.05 12.87 -3.11
N THR A 90 -11.51 12.79 -1.90
CA THR A 90 -11.50 13.93 -0.97
C THR A 90 -10.12 14.58 -0.89
N PRO A 91 -10.02 15.89 -1.12
CA PRO A 91 -8.79 16.62 -0.87
C PRO A 91 -8.33 16.46 0.58
N GLN A 92 -7.02 16.40 0.79
CA GLN A 92 -6.41 16.41 2.11
C GLN A 92 -5.55 17.66 2.28
N ARG A 93 -5.87 18.49 3.28
CA ARG A 93 -5.24 19.81 3.40
C ARG A 93 -5.43 20.61 2.09
N ASP A 94 -4.38 21.16 1.53
CA ASP A 94 -4.40 21.87 0.25
C ASP A 94 -4.00 20.99 -0.95
N VAL A 95 -4.05 19.64 -0.77
CA VAL A 95 -3.66 18.66 -1.79
C VAL A 95 -4.93 18.04 -2.38
N PRO A 96 -5.10 18.04 -3.72
CA PRO A 96 -6.22 17.37 -4.36
C PRO A 96 -6.19 15.85 -4.13
N PRO A 97 -7.28 15.11 -4.44
CA PRO A 97 -7.25 13.65 -4.41
C PRO A 97 -6.04 13.10 -5.16
N GLN A 98 -5.31 12.17 -4.52
CA GLN A 98 -4.00 11.72 -5.02
C GLN A 98 -4.11 11.07 -6.40
N ILE A 99 -5.22 10.41 -6.69
CA ILE A 99 -5.50 9.75 -7.98
C ILE A 99 -5.50 10.72 -9.17
N ASN A 100 -5.60 12.02 -8.94
CA ASN A 100 -5.55 13.03 -9.99
C ASN A 100 -4.14 13.19 -10.59
N ALA A 101 -3.11 12.67 -9.93
CA ALA A 101 -1.75 12.63 -10.45
C ALA A 101 -1.54 11.52 -11.51
N ILE A 102 -2.46 10.56 -11.59
CA ILE A 102 -2.39 9.45 -12.54
C ILE A 102 -2.89 9.89 -13.91
N SER A 103 -2.15 9.55 -14.94
CA SER A 103 -2.51 9.77 -16.35
C SER A 103 -2.37 8.47 -17.15
N PRO A 104 -2.95 8.40 -18.37
CA PRO A 104 -2.77 7.24 -19.26
C PRO A 104 -1.31 6.94 -19.60
N ASP A 105 -0.40 7.92 -19.41
CA ASP A 105 1.03 7.76 -19.66
C ASP A 105 1.83 7.29 -18.45
N THR A 106 1.20 7.16 -17.28
CA THR A 106 1.83 6.59 -16.09
C THR A 106 2.26 5.15 -16.36
N ALA A 107 3.52 4.82 -16.08
CA ALA A 107 4.09 3.49 -16.29
C ALA A 107 4.20 2.66 -15.00
N LEU A 108 4.36 3.33 -13.85
CA LEU A 108 4.44 2.72 -12.53
C LEU A 108 3.54 3.45 -11.55
N VAL A 109 2.80 2.71 -10.75
CA VAL A 109 2.09 3.23 -9.57
C VAL A 109 2.49 2.39 -8.37
N THR A 110 2.91 3.04 -7.28
CA THR A 110 3.05 2.36 -5.97
C THR A 110 2.05 2.91 -4.99
N VAL A 111 1.51 2.06 -4.12
CA VAL A 111 0.48 2.42 -3.14
C VAL A 111 0.85 1.85 -1.78
N THR A 112 0.82 2.69 -0.72
CA THR A 112 0.92 2.27 0.69
C THR A 112 -0.15 3.00 1.50
N ILE A 113 -1.30 2.35 1.72
CA ILE A 113 -2.51 2.97 2.28
C ILE A 113 -3.32 1.94 3.10
N GLY A 114 -4.32 2.36 3.83
CA GLY A 114 -5.30 1.49 4.52
C GLY A 114 -5.16 1.50 6.04
N GLY A 115 -3.98 1.76 6.59
CA GLY A 115 -3.78 1.76 8.03
C GLY A 115 -4.56 2.85 8.77
N ASN A 116 -4.77 4.02 8.15
CA ASN A 116 -5.59 5.08 8.74
C ASN A 116 -7.09 4.79 8.62
N ASP A 117 -7.49 4.06 7.59
CA ASP A 117 -8.89 3.68 7.35
C ASP A 117 -9.44 2.79 8.47
N ILE A 118 -8.61 1.91 9.01
CA ILE A 118 -8.95 1.01 10.11
C ILE A 118 -8.46 1.49 11.48
N ASN A 119 -8.05 2.74 11.60
CA ASN A 119 -7.50 3.31 12.84
C ASN A 119 -6.24 2.62 13.38
N TYR A 120 -5.48 1.86 12.58
CA TYR A 120 -4.29 1.16 13.04
C TYR A 120 -3.25 2.11 13.66
N THR A 121 -2.91 3.18 12.95
CA THR A 121 -1.95 4.19 13.42
C THR A 121 -2.48 4.98 14.63
N SER A 122 -3.74 5.41 14.60
CA SER A 122 -4.34 6.19 15.69
C SER A 122 -4.51 5.35 16.97
N SER A 123 -4.88 4.08 16.85
CA SER A 123 -4.94 3.15 17.99
C SER A 123 -3.56 2.95 18.60
N THR A 124 -2.52 2.78 17.77
CA THR A 124 -1.13 2.69 18.24
C THR A 124 -0.71 3.92 19.02
N PHE A 125 -1.00 5.12 18.51
CA PHE A 125 -0.68 6.36 19.22
C PHE A 125 -1.49 6.54 20.51
N ALA A 126 -2.76 6.16 20.52
CA ALA A 126 -3.60 6.23 21.71
C ALA A 126 -3.13 5.31 22.83
N CYS A 127 -2.57 4.15 22.46
CA CYS A 127 -2.04 3.18 23.41
C CYS A 127 -0.63 3.51 23.89
N SER A 128 0.13 4.29 23.15
CA SER A 128 1.52 4.63 23.52
C SER A 128 1.59 5.47 24.79
N GLY A 129 2.42 5.03 25.73
CA GLY A 129 2.59 5.69 27.03
C GLY A 129 1.51 5.33 28.07
N THR A 130 0.63 4.37 27.76
CA THR A 130 -0.24 3.77 28.77
C THR A 130 0.58 2.92 29.73
N ALA A 131 0.30 3.02 31.05
CA ALA A 131 1.04 2.23 32.02
C ALA A 131 0.88 0.73 31.73
N ALA A 132 1.94 -0.06 32.06
CA ALA A 132 1.98 -1.49 31.72
C ALA A 132 0.85 -2.34 32.35
N ASP A 133 0.16 -1.81 33.35
CA ASP A 133 -0.98 -2.39 34.03
C ASP A 133 -2.34 -1.82 33.58
N GLU A 134 -2.33 -0.84 32.66
CA GLU A 134 -3.51 -0.28 32.03
C GLU A 134 -3.62 -0.79 30.60
N HIS A 135 -4.83 -1.20 30.19
CA HIS A 135 -5.11 -1.70 28.85
C HIS A 135 -5.83 -0.64 28.03
N CYS A 136 -5.13 0.00 27.13
CA CYS A 136 -5.68 1.05 26.30
C CYS A 136 -6.70 0.51 25.31
N THR A 137 -6.52 -0.75 24.85
CA THR A 137 -7.40 -1.40 23.88
C THR A 137 -8.84 -1.54 24.37
N ALA A 138 -9.05 -1.57 25.71
CA ALA A 138 -10.38 -1.56 26.30
C ALA A 138 -11.15 -0.24 26.04
N ASN A 139 -10.43 0.84 25.72
CA ASN A 139 -11.02 2.16 25.43
C ASN A 139 -11.18 2.44 23.93
N LEU A 140 -10.75 1.52 23.07
CA LEU A 140 -10.92 1.63 21.62
C LEU A 140 -12.35 1.24 21.20
N ASP A 141 -12.89 1.92 20.22
CA ASP A 141 -14.18 1.52 19.62
C ASP A 141 -13.99 0.32 18.69
N GLN A 142 -13.96 -0.88 19.29
CA GLN A 142 -13.79 -2.15 18.61
C GLN A 142 -14.82 -2.36 17.50
N SER A 143 -16.05 -1.87 17.69
CA SER A 143 -17.11 -2.05 16.69
C SER A 143 -16.82 -1.26 15.42
N THR A 144 -16.36 -0.02 15.56
CA THR A 144 -15.97 0.84 14.44
C THR A 144 -14.71 0.27 13.74
N ILE A 145 -13.72 -0.19 14.49
CA ILE A 145 -12.49 -0.79 13.93
C ILE A 145 -12.83 -2.05 13.11
N ASN A 146 -13.64 -2.96 13.66
CA ASN A 146 -14.03 -4.19 12.98
C ASN A 146 -14.88 -3.93 11.73
N ALA A 147 -15.77 -2.94 11.79
CA ALA A 147 -16.57 -2.52 10.64
C ALA A 147 -15.67 -1.96 9.53
N ALA A 148 -14.73 -1.09 9.86
CA ALA A 148 -13.77 -0.52 8.90
C ALA A 148 -12.90 -1.63 8.27
N LEU A 149 -12.37 -2.56 9.06
CA LEU A 149 -11.59 -3.70 8.56
C LEU A 149 -12.40 -4.59 7.60
N SER A 150 -13.68 -4.83 7.89
CA SER A 150 -14.56 -5.62 7.02
C SER A 150 -14.84 -4.96 5.67
N GLN A 151 -14.80 -3.63 5.58
CA GLN A 151 -15.02 -2.85 4.36
C GLN A 151 -13.73 -2.59 3.58
N LEU A 152 -12.58 -2.67 4.24
CA LEU A 152 -11.29 -2.28 3.66
C LEU A 152 -10.97 -3.01 2.35
N SER A 153 -11.31 -4.29 2.25
CA SER A 153 -11.07 -5.09 1.03
C SER A 153 -11.85 -4.56 -0.19
N GLU A 154 -13.09 -4.13 0.01
CA GLU A 154 -13.94 -3.55 -1.05
C GLU A 154 -13.42 -2.17 -1.43
N GLU A 155 -13.08 -1.33 -0.47
CA GLU A 155 -12.57 0.03 -0.69
C GLU A 155 -11.23 0.04 -1.41
N LEU A 156 -10.28 -0.82 -0.99
CA LEU A 156 -9.00 -1.02 -1.70
C LEU A 156 -9.24 -1.54 -3.11
N GLY A 157 -10.15 -2.50 -3.25
CA GLY A 157 -10.51 -3.03 -4.56
C GLY A 157 -11.01 -1.95 -5.51
N ALA A 158 -11.97 -1.15 -5.08
CA ALA A 158 -12.51 -0.05 -5.88
C ALA A 158 -11.44 1.00 -6.23
N MET A 159 -10.54 1.31 -5.29
CA MET A 159 -9.41 2.21 -5.54
C MET A 159 -8.50 1.68 -6.66
N PHE A 160 -8.15 0.38 -6.63
CA PHE A 160 -7.31 -0.22 -7.66
C PHE A 160 -8.01 -0.27 -9.02
N ASP A 161 -9.30 -0.57 -9.05
CA ASP A 161 -10.10 -0.55 -10.29
C ASP A 161 -10.09 0.86 -10.94
N GLU A 162 -10.14 1.93 -10.12
CA GLU A 162 -10.02 3.31 -10.59
C GLU A 162 -8.59 3.66 -11.08
N ILE A 163 -7.55 3.17 -10.41
CA ILE A 163 -6.16 3.34 -10.84
C ILE A 163 -5.94 2.68 -12.20
N GLU A 164 -6.40 1.44 -12.37
CA GLU A 164 -6.33 0.70 -13.64
C GLU A 164 -7.09 1.40 -14.76
N ALA A 165 -8.28 1.94 -14.45
CA ALA A 165 -9.06 2.68 -15.44
C ALA A 165 -8.35 3.96 -15.93
N LYS A 166 -7.59 4.65 -15.06
CA LYS A 166 -6.82 5.85 -15.41
C LYS A 166 -5.50 5.55 -16.14
N ALA A 167 -4.86 4.44 -15.79
CA ALA A 167 -3.56 4.03 -16.34
C ALA A 167 -3.57 2.52 -16.68
N PRO A 168 -4.29 2.08 -17.70
CA PRO A 168 -4.51 0.66 -17.99
C PRO A 168 -3.25 -0.11 -18.37
N ARG A 169 -2.14 0.58 -18.61
CA ARG A 169 -0.84 0.01 -18.93
C ARG A 169 0.20 0.23 -17.83
N ALA A 170 -0.19 0.80 -16.68
CA ALA A 170 0.72 0.94 -15.57
C ALA A 170 0.97 -0.41 -14.88
N THR A 171 2.20 -0.63 -14.46
CA THR A 171 2.47 -1.64 -13.44
C THR A 171 2.07 -1.08 -12.08
N ILE A 172 1.24 -1.79 -11.34
CA ILE A 172 0.79 -1.38 -10.01
C ILE A 172 1.48 -2.27 -8.98
N VAL A 173 2.05 -1.66 -7.94
CA VAL A 173 2.67 -2.36 -6.81
C VAL A 173 2.02 -1.88 -5.52
N LEU A 174 1.36 -2.78 -4.82
CA LEU A 174 0.97 -2.57 -3.42
C LEU A 174 2.19 -2.82 -2.54
N VAL A 175 2.59 -1.80 -1.77
CA VAL A 175 3.68 -1.90 -0.80
C VAL A 175 3.07 -2.01 0.58
N THR A 176 3.23 -3.15 1.26
CA THR A 176 2.61 -3.36 2.55
C THR A 176 3.33 -2.61 3.66
N TYR A 177 2.68 -2.48 4.81
CA TYR A 177 3.28 -1.81 5.98
C TYR A 177 4.36 -2.72 6.58
N PRO A 178 5.59 -2.24 6.80
CA PRO A 178 6.55 -2.98 7.61
C PRO A 178 5.94 -3.31 8.98
N ARG A 179 6.21 -4.51 9.47
CA ARG A 179 5.67 -5.00 10.73
C ARG A 179 6.10 -4.11 11.90
N VAL A 180 5.13 -3.46 12.54
CA VAL A 180 5.37 -2.58 13.71
C VAL A 180 5.46 -3.39 15.00
N PHE A 181 4.60 -4.40 15.15
CA PHE A 181 4.53 -5.20 16.38
C PHE A 181 4.94 -6.65 16.12
N PRO A 182 5.68 -7.29 17.06
CA PRO A 182 6.10 -8.68 16.91
C PRO A 182 4.90 -9.63 17.01
N VAL A 183 4.87 -10.69 16.18
CA VAL A 183 3.77 -11.68 16.12
C VAL A 183 3.69 -12.51 17.39
N ASP A 184 4.83 -12.76 18.03
CA ASP A 184 4.93 -13.55 19.25
C ASP A 184 4.59 -12.74 20.53
N ALA A 185 4.10 -11.51 20.35
CA ALA A 185 3.77 -10.57 21.43
C ALA A 185 4.93 -10.36 22.44
N VAL A 186 6.17 -10.63 22.03
CA VAL A 186 7.34 -10.30 22.85
C VAL A 186 7.41 -8.80 22.99
N ASN A 187 6.97 -8.31 24.12
CA ASN A 187 7.03 -6.90 24.44
C ASN A 187 8.46 -6.48 24.77
N CYS A 188 8.87 -5.33 24.30
CA CYS A 188 10.13 -4.69 24.67
C CYS A 188 9.88 -3.25 25.13
N GLY A 189 10.83 -2.68 25.89
CA GLY A 189 10.68 -1.34 26.43
C GLY A 189 10.46 -0.25 25.38
N GLU A 190 10.92 -0.47 24.17
CA GLU A 190 10.79 0.47 23.05
C GLU A 190 9.35 0.60 22.53
N LEU A 191 8.46 -0.34 22.85
CA LEU A 191 7.06 -0.25 22.47
C LEU A 191 6.22 0.64 23.39
N GLU A 192 6.62 0.77 24.67
CA GLU A 192 5.87 1.52 25.70
C GLU A 192 4.38 1.11 25.75
N LEU A 193 4.11 -0.19 25.64
CA LEU A 193 2.79 -0.81 25.62
C LEU A 193 2.72 -1.96 26.63
N SER A 194 1.52 -2.32 27.05
CA SER A 194 1.32 -3.59 27.76
C SER A 194 1.52 -4.78 26.79
N ALA A 195 1.73 -5.98 27.31
CA ALA A 195 1.81 -7.18 26.48
C ALA A 195 0.50 -7.49 25.77
N GLU A 196 -0.64 -7.20 26.42
CA GLU A 196 -1.98 -7.38 25.85
C GLU A 196 -2.25 -6.42 24.71
N ASP A 197 -1.91 -5.13 24.88
CA ASP A 197 -2.04 -4.12 23.83
C ASP A 197 -1.11 -4.41 22.65
N THR A 198 0.12 -4.89 22.94
CA THR A 198 1.05 -5.32 21.89
C THR A 198 0.48 -6.48 21.07
N ALA A 199 -0.11 -7.49 21.71
CA ALA A 199 -0.75 -8.61 21.03
C ALA A 199 -1.93 -8.16 20.18
N TYR A 200 -2.82 -7.33 20.73
CA TYR A 200 -3.95 -6.77 20.00
C TYR A 200 -3.51 -6.00 18.74
N LEU A 201 -2.53 -5.11 18.88
CA LEU A 201 -2.05 -4.32 17.75
C LEU A 201 -1.27 -5.16 16.72
N ALA A 202 -0.62 -6.24 17.16
CA ALA A 202 -0.01 -7.21 16.25
C ALA A 202 -1.07 -7.96 15.43
N ASP A 203 -2.14 -8.43 16.05
CA ASP A 203 -3.27 -9.08 15.37
C ASP A 203 -3.97 -8.12 14.40
N HIS A 204 -4.11 -6.85 14.78
CA HIS A 204 -4.68 -5.82 13.91
C HIS A 204 -3.79 -5.57 12.68
N GLY A 205 -2.46 -5.52 12.86
CA GLY A 205 -1.51 -5.42 11.76
C GLY A 205 -1.52 -6.65 10.84
N GLN A 206 -1.68 -7.86 11.41
CA GLN A 206 -1.83 -9.08 10.61
C GLN A 206 -3.12 -9.07 9.80
N SER A 207 -4.22 -8.61 10.39
CA SER A 207 -5.50 -8.50 9.69
C SER A 207 -5.44 -7.53 8.50
N LEU A 208 -4.70 -6.42 8.65
CA LEU A 208 -4.44 -5.48 7.56
C LEU A 208 -3.63 -6.15 6.43
N GLU A 209 -2.59 -6.90 6.77
CA GLU A 209 -1.77 -7.64 5.81
C GLU A 209 -2.59 -8.69 5.06
N ASP A 210 -3.44 -9.45 5.75
CA ASP A 210 -4.30 -10.47 5.13
C ASP A 210 -5.23 -9.85 4.07
N VAL A 211 -5.77 -8.66 4.34
CA VAL A 211 -6.55 -7.89 3.37
C VAL A 211 -5.71 -7.48 2.17
N PHE A 212 -4.49 -6.98 2.37
CA PHE A 212 -3.59 -6.59 1.29
C PHE A 212 -3.25 -7.76 0.37
N VAL A 213 -2.85 -8.88 0.93
CA VAL A 213 -2.53 -10.10 0.17
C VAL A 213 -3.76 -10.60 -0.61
N GLY A 214 -4.94 -10.59 0.03
CA GLY A 214 -6.19 -10.99 -0.60
C GLY A 214 -6.56 -10.10 -1.80
N VAL A 215 -6.50 -8.79 -1.63
CA VAL A 215 -6.84 -7.83 -2.69
C VAL A 215 -5.83 -7.88 -3.85
N ALA A 216 -4.53 -7.93 -3.54
CA ALA A 216 -3.48 -8.00 -4.55
C ALA A 216 -3.59 -9.29 -5.38
N SER A 217 -3.82 -10.44 -4.72
CA SER A 217 -4.01 -11.73 -5.38
C SER A 217 -5.24 -11.75 -6.28
N ALA A 218 -6.38 -11.23 -5.81
CA ALA A 218 -7.62 -11.20 -6.57
C ALA A 218 -7.55 -10.35 -7.85
N ARG A 219 -6.66 -9.35 -7.90
CA ARG A 219 -6.48 -8.40 -9.01
C ARG A 219 -5.18 -8.60 -9.80
N ASN A 220 -4.39 -9.59 -9.43
CA ASN A 220 -3.07 -9.82 -10.02
C ASN A 220 -2.15 -8.57 -9.96
N ILE A 221 -2.25 -7.81 -8.85
CA ILE A 221 -1.41 -6.66 -8.53
C ILE A 221 -0.12 -7.15 -7.88
N LEU A 222 1.01 -6.56 -8.25
CA LEU A 222 2.28 -6.89 -7.61
C LEU A 222 2.27 -6.46 -6.14
N ILE A 223 2.86 -7.28 -5.28
CA ILE A 223 3.04 -6.97 -3.87
C ILE A 223 4.53 -6.83 -3.53
N ALA A 224 4.88 -5.75 -2.85
CA ALA A 224 6.15 -5.59 -2.16
C ALA A 224 5.88 -5.81 -0.67
N ASP A 225 6.06 -7.05 -0.23
CA ASP A 225 5.65 -7.53 1.08
C ASP A 225 6.64 -7.09 2.16
N ALA A 226 6.48 -5.87 2.63
CA ALA A 226 7.29 -5.33 3.71
C ALA A 226 6.88 -5.88 5.08
N TYR A 227 5.65 -6.37 5.24
CA TYR A 227 5.18 -6.93 6.50
C TYR A 227 5.90 -8.24 6.86
N VAL A 228 6.00 -9.14 5.91
CA VAL A 228 6.68 -10.42 6.11
C VAL A 228 8.20 -10.21 6.23
N GLU A 229 8.78 -9.41 5.35
CA GLU A 229 10.22 -9.19 5.29
C GLU A 229 10.77 -8.38 6.49
N ALA A 230 9.92 -7.54 7.14
CA ALA A 230 10.29 -6.82 8.36
C ALA A 230 10.27 -7.69 9.63
N ALA A 231 10.02 -9.00 9.51
CA ALA A 231 10.09 -9.91 10.66
C ALA A 231 11.49 -9.84 11.32
N GLY A 232 11.53 -9.52 12.62
CA GLY A 232 12.78 -9.33 13.35
C GLY A 232 13.44 -7.94 13.20
N HIS A 233 12.88 -7.05 12.38
CA HIS A 233 13.38 -5.68 12.14
C HIS A 233 12.46 -4.59 12.70
N GLY A 234 11.52 -4.95 13.57
CA GLY A 234 10.63 -4.02 14.25
C GLY A 234 11.32 -3.24 15.37
N PRO A 235 10.53 -2.53 16.19
CA PRO A 235 11.03 -1.70 17.29
C PRO A 235 11.93 -2.41 18.30
N CYS A 236 11.73 -3.71 18.52
CA CYS A 236 12.52 -4.52 19.45
C CYS A 236 13.89 -4.97 18.90
N ALA A 237 14.16 -4.74 17.63
CA ALA A 237 15.47 -5.02 17.03
C ALA A 237 16.54 -4.03 17.51
N PRO A 238 17.83 -4.36 17.39
CA PRO A 238 18.92 -3.39 17.57
C PRO A 238 18.71 -2.16 16.67
N LEU A 239 19.02 -0.96 17.18
CA LEU A 239 18.73 0.31 16.49
C LEU A 239 19.20 0.34 15.02
N ALA A 240 20.40 -0.20 14.76
CA ALA A 240 20.95 -0.24 13.39
C ALA A 240 20.23 -1.21 12.43
N GLU A 241 19.37 -2.10 12.95
CA GLU A 241 18.66 -3.12 12.19
C GLU A 241 17.16 -2.80 12.07
N ARG A 242 16.69 -1.72 12.69
CA ARG A 242 15.27 -1.35 12.74
C ARG A 242 14.80 -0.78 11.41
N TRP A 243 13.73 -1.36 10.90
CA TRP A 243 12.99 -0.78 9.79
C TRP A 243 11.87 0.14 10.28
N VAL A 244 11.43 -0.03 11.52
CA VAL A 244 10.35 0.74 12.16
C VAL A 244 10.77 1.19 13.55
N ASN A 245 10.47 2.44 13.88
CA ASN A 245 10.66 2.99 15.22
C ASN A 245 9.65 2.43 16.23
N GLY A 246 10.01 2.47 17.52
CA GLY A 246 9.09 2.26 18.62
C GLY A 246 8.38 3.55 19.06
N ALA A 247 8.05 3.64 20.35
CA ALA A 247 7.41 4.80 20.98
C ALA A 247 8.27 6.07 20.93
N GLY A 248 9.61 5.91 21.06
CA GLY A 248 10.55 6.98 20.78
C GLY A 248 10.81 7.12 19.28
N SER A 249 11.10 8.33 18.82
CA SER A 249 11.71 8.52 17.50
C SER A 249 13.15 8.00 17.57
N GLY A 250 13.54 7.18 16.58
CA GLY A 250 14.92 6.78 16.38
C GLY A 250 15.78 7.92 15.83
N GLU A 251 16.90 7.57 15.20
CA GLU A 251 17.76 8.56 14.53
C GLU A 251 17.05 9.24 13.35
N THR A 252 16.14 8.52 12.69
CA THR A 252 15.32 9.01 11.56
C THR A 252 13.89 8.48 11.67
N GLY A 253 12.93 9.19 11.07
CA GLY A 253 11.52 8.84 11.12
C GLY A 253 10.83 9.28 12.41
N ILE A 254 9.52 9.16 12.44
CA ILE A 254 8.70 9.41 13.64
C ILE A 254 8.37 8.09 14.34
N ARG A 255 7.85 8.15 15.57
CA ARG A 255 7.45 6.96 16.34
C ARG A 255 6.47 6.08 15.56
N TYR A 256 6.64 4.77 15.67
CA TYR A 256 5.84 3.71 15.03
C TYR A 256 5.75 3.81 13.49
N HIS A 257 6.73 4.48 12.88
CA HIS A 257 6.81 4.63 11.42
C HIS A 257 8.16 4.11 10.90
N PRO A 258 8.24 3.87 9.58
CA PRO A 258 9.48 3.42 8.99
C PRO A 258 10.63 4.40 9.21
N THR A 259 11.80 3.86 9.48
CA THR A 259 13.08 4.58 9.52
C THR A 259 13.58 4.82 8.09
N ALA A 260 14.68 5.57 7.94
CA ALA A 260 15.37 5.67 6.65
C ALA A 260 15.81 4.28 6.14
N GLN A 261 16.30 3.39 7.04
CA GLN A 261 16.61 2.01 6.69
C GLN A 261 15.35 1.24 6.23
N GLY A 262 14.22 1.43 6.92
CA GLY A 262 12.95 0.83 6.52
C GLY A 262 12.55 1.24 5.10
N HIS A 263 12.69 2.50 4.73
CA HIS A 263 12.41 2.97 3.38
C HIS A 263 13.39 2.43 2.33
N ILE A 264 14.66 2.23 2.68
CA ILE A 264 15.63 1.55 1.80
C ILE A 264 15.17 0.12 1.50
N GLU A 265 14.71 -0.60 2.53
CA GLU A 265 14.25 -1.97 2.36
C GLU A 265 12.91 -2.05 1.61
N MET A 266 11.97 -1.15 1.89
CA MET A 266 10.73 -1.05 1.09
C MET A 266 11.03 -0.81 -0.39
N ALA A 267 12.00 0.07 -0.70
CA ALA A 267 12.43 0.30 -2.08
C ALA A 267 13.04 -0.97 -2.70
N ARG A 268 13.89 -1.69 -1.96
CA ARG A 268 14.45 -2.98 -2.39
C ARG A 268 13.36 -3.99 -2.74
N LEU A 269 12.31 -4.07 -1.94
CA LEU A 269 11.17 -4.97 -2.16
C LEU A 269 10.37 -4.59 -3.41
N VAL A 270 10.09 -3.30 -3.62
CA VAL A 270 9.45 -2.81 -4.85
C VAL A 270 10.29 -3.20 -6.08
N LEU A 271 11.60 -2.95 -6.05
CA LEU A 271 12.50 -3.32 -7.14
C LEU A 271 12.57 -4.84 -7.37
N ALA A 272 12.45 -5.64 -6.31
CA ALA A 272 12.38 -7.10 -6.42
C ALA A 272 11.07 -7.56 -7.08
N ALA A 273 9.92 -7.02 -6.64
CA ALA A 273 8.61 -7.32 -7.23
C ALA A 273 8.58 -7.00 -8.74
N LEU A 274 9.12 -5.84 -9.13
CA LEU A 274 9.21 -5.45 -10.54
C LEU A 274 10.12 -6.35 -11.38
N ARG A 275 11.20 -6.91 -10.80
CA ARG A 275 12.09 -7.87 -11.51
C ARG A 275 11.44 -9.23 -11.69
N ASN A 276 10.71 -9.72 -10.71
CA ASN A 276 10.07 -11.03 -10.74
C ASN A 276 8.85 -11.08 -11.70
N ASN A 277 8.37 -9.94 -12.14
CA ASN A 277 7.25 -9.81 -13.09
C ASN A 277 7.71 -9.71 -14.56
N ARG A 278 9.00 -9.77 -14.82
CA ARG A 278 9.58 -9.78 -16.18
C ARG A 278 9.81 -11.22 -16.64
#